data_bbdb7c2066385c8b3048440d53dfd1d4
#
_entry.id   bbdb7c2066385c8b3048440d53dfd1d4
#
_cell.length_a   1.000
_cell.length_b   1.000
_cell.length_c   1.000
_cell.angle_alpha   90.00
_cell.angle_beta   90.00
_cell.angle_gamma   90.00
#
_symmetry.space_group_name_H-M   'P 1'
#
loop_
_entity.id
_entity.type
_entity.pdbx_description
1 polymer ?
#
loop_
_entity_poly.entity_id
_entity_poly.type
_entity_poly.pdbx_seq_one_letter_code
_entity_poly.pdbx_strand_id
1 'polypeptide(L)'
;AIGASLQESALDPFLTGREHMRLQSALHGLGKADSERRGRELLERVGLLDAADRKVGGYSGGMKRRLDLGLALVHGPRLLFLDEPTTGLDPQSRAALWDEVRRLANDGVTVFLTTQYLEEADVLADRVGIIDRGKIVAEGTPAELKASIGRPSVEIIPQNPSERARLETVLHRFGEQAAASSNGVAVRLPEGVSDVAEIVRTLDAEGLVIADLRLHSPTLDDVFLAKTGRSLEGAGDGEGEGEPDEQQDPVAASA
;
A
#
# COMPACT_ATOMS: atom_id res chain seq x y z
N ALA A 1 20.59 17.52 3.50
CA ALA A 1 19.95 17.18 4.77
C ALA A 1 19.01 15.99 4.56
N ILE A 2 18.88 15.14 5.57
CA ILE A 2 18.07 13.91 5.56
C ILE A 2 17.02 14.06 6.66
N GLY A 3 15.75 13.80 6.35
CA GLY A 3 14.65 13.66 7.30
C GLY A 3 14.29 12.19 7.50
N ALA A 4 13.74 11.85 8.65
CA ALA A 4 13.23 10.50 8.92
C ALA A 4 11.98 10.58 9.81
N SER A 5 10.99 9.75 9.50
CA SER A 5 9.84 9.45 10.34
C SER A 5 9.79 7.94 10.53
N LEU A 6 10.00 7.49 11.74
CA LEU A 6 10.10 6.08 12.10
C LEU A 6 8.71 5.51 12.41
N GLN A 7 8.60 4.19 12.52
CA GLN A 7 7.34 3.48 12.82
C GLN A 7 6.72 3.98 14.13
N GLU A 8 7.53 4.11 15.19
CA GLU A 8 7.11 4.72 16.45
C GLU A 8 7.45 6.20 16.46
N SER A 9 6.43 7.06 16.58
CA SER A 9 6.65 8.50 16.71
C SER A 9 7.06 8.85 18.12
N ALA A 10 8.25 9.45 18.30
CA ALA A 10 8.77 9.94 19.58
C ALA A 10 8.14 11.29 19.99
N LEU A 11 6.81 11.37 20.02
CA LEU A 11 6.08 12.58 20.37
C LEU A 11 5.80 12.62 21.89
N ASP A 12 6.18 13.72 22.55
CA ASP A 12 5.81 13.95 23.95
C ASP A 12 4.31 14.30 24.06
N PRO A 13 3.50 13.49 24.77
CA PRO A 13 2.07 13.75 24.90
C PRO A 13 1.72 15.03 25.66
N PHE A 14 2.65 15.58 26.43
CA PHE A 14 2.44 16.80 27.22
C PHE A 14 2.73 18.08 26.46
N LEU A 15 3.45 18.00 25.33
CA LEU A 15 3.71 19.15 24.45
C LEU A 15 2.57 19.32 23.44
N THR A 16 2.41 20.55 22.97
CA THR A 16 1.55 20.90 21.84
C THR A 16 2.27 20.67 20.52
N GLY A 17 1.52 20.62 19.40
CA GLY A 17 2.12 20.54 18.06
C GLY A 17 3.07 21.70 17.77
N ARG A 18 2.72 22.91 18.23
CA ARG A 18 3.57 24.11 18.09
C ARG A 18 4.86 24.01 18.90
N GLU A 19 4.79 23.49 20.12
CA GLU A 19 5.97 23.29 20.96
C GLU A 19 6.90 22.25 20.35
N HIS A 20 6.38 21.15 19.79
CA HIS A 20 7.19 20.19 19.05
C HIS A 20 7.92 20.84 17.87
N MET A 21 7.21 21.66 17.06
CA MET A 21 7.84 22.37 15.94
C MET A 21 8.97 23.31 16.41
N ARG A 22 8.76 24.01 17.54
CA ARG A 22 9.80 24.88 18.12
C ARG A 22 10.99 24.08 18.61
N LEU A 23 10.74 22.98 19.34
CA LEU A 23 11.79 22.10 19.83
C LEU A 23 12.63 21.54 18.68
N GLN A 24 11.97 20.98 17.67
CA GLN A 24 12.66 20.41 16.50
C GLN A 24 13.43 21.48 15.72
N SER A 25 12.87 22.68 15.57
CA SER A 25 13.55 23.79 14.93
C SER A 25 14.81 24.22 15.71
N ALA A 26 14.72 24.27 17.02
CA ALA A 26 15.86 24.62 17.88
C ALA A 26 16.98 23.56 17.79
N LEU A 27 16.64 22.27 17.76
CA LEU A 27 17.61 21.18 17.59
C LEU A 27 18.35 21.29 16.24
N HIS A 28 17.70 21.84 15.22
CA HIS A 28 18.30 22.09 13.91
C HIS A 28 18.93 23.50 13.79
N GLY A 29 19.00 24.28 14.88
CA GLY A 29 19.67 25.56 14.90
C GLY A 29 18.92 26.70 14.23
N LEU A 30 17.60 26.56 13.98
CA LEU A 30 16.80 27.65 13.44
C LEU A 30 16.60 28.77 14.46
N GLY A 31 16.76 30.03 14.02
CA GLY A 31 16.44 31.20 14.84
C GLY A 31 14.94 31.27 15.17
N LYS A 32 14.59 32.01 16.27
CA LYS A 32 13.21 32.06 16.77
C LYS A 32 12.18 32.46 15.71
N ALA A 33 12.47 33.51 14.91
CA ALA A 33 11.56 33.97 13.87
C ALA A 33 11.35 32.95 12.75
N ASP A 34 12.42 32.29 12.31
CA ASP A 34 12.35 31.21 11.30
C ASP A 34 11.65 29.97 11.84
N SER A 35 11.89 29.62 13.10
CA SER A 35 11.21 28.52 13.79
C SER A 35 9.68 28.74 13.83
N GLU A 36 9.23 29.93 14.17
CA GLU A 36 7.81 30.24 14.23
C GLU A 36 7.16 30.23 12.84
N ARG A 37 7.82 30.87 11.87
CA ARG A 37 7.33 30.86 10.47
C ARG A 37 7.28 29.45 9.90
N ARG A 38 8.38 28.70 9.98
CA ARG A 38 8.49 27.37 9.43
C ARG A 38 7.56 26.39 10.12
N GLY A 39 7.46 26.46 11.46
CA GLY A 39 6.55 25.62 12.23
C GLY A 39 5.09 25.85 11.87
N ARG A 40 4.68 27.11 11.63
CA ARG A 40 3.32 27.43 11.17
C ARG A 40 3.06 26.89 9.77
N GLU A 41 3.98 27.13 8.82
CA GLU A 41 3.88 26.61 7.45
C GLU A 41 3.71 25.08 7.41
N LEU A 42 4.50 24.36 8.21
CA LEU A 42 4.45 22.92 8.25
C LEU A 42 3.19 22.39 8.94
N LEU A 43 2.73 23.02 10.04
CA LEU A 43 1.47 22.65 10.69
C LEU A 43 0.27 22.87 9.77
N GLU A 44 0.28 23.94 8.97
CA GLU A 44 -0.72 24.20 7.95
C GLU A 44 -0.67 23.15 6.86
N ARG A 45 0.52 22.85 6.34
CA ARG A 45 0.77 21.86 5.30
C ARG A 45 0.25 20.45 5.67
N VAL A 46 0.48 20.01 6.91
CA VAL A 46 -0.01 18.71 7.40
C VAL A 46 -1.44 18.78 7.98
N GLY A 47 -2.15 19.92 7.83
CA GLY A 47 -3.53 20.10 8.26
C GLY A 47 -3.73 20.05 9.77
N LEU A 48 -2.78 20.58 10.54
CA LEU A 48 -2.81 20.57 12.01
C LEU A 48 -2.76 21.99 12.62
N LEU A 49 -2.92 23.04 11.82
CA LEU A 49 -2.82 24.42 12.31
C LEU A 49 -3.87 24.72 13.38
N ASP A 50 -5.13 24.28 13.18
CA ASP A 50 -6.23 24.50 14.15
C ASP A 50 -6.05 23.71 15.45
N ALA A 51 -5.27 22.63 15.40
CA ALA A 51 -4.95 21.81 16.58
C ALA A 51 -3.59 22.14 17.18
N ALA A 52 -2.85 23.12 16.62
CA ALA A 52 -1.45 23.42 16.93
C ALA A 52 -1.18 23.66 18.42
N ASP A 53 -2.14 24.24 19.12
CA ASP A 53 -2.03 24.62 20.53
C ASP A 53 -2.69 23.60 21.51
N ARG A 54 -3.21 22.47 20.95
CA ARG A 54 -3.67 21.32 21.75
C ARG A 54 -2.50 20.41 22.09
N LYS A 55 -2.54 19.79 23.29
CA LYS A 55 -1.57 18.76 23.67
C LYS A 55 -1.66 17.53 22.75
N VAL A 56 -0.50 17.00 22.35
CA VAL A 56 -0.39 15.85 21.43
C VAL A 56 -0.96 14.56 22.04
N GLY A 57 -1.02 14.46 23.36
CA GLY A 57 -1.73 13.37 24.05
C GLY A 57 -3.18 13.21 23.63
N GLY A 58 -3.85 14.31 23.22
CA GLY A 58 -5.24 14.30 22.70
C GLY A 58 -5.37 14.21 21.17
N TYR A 59 -4.28 13.95 20.46
CA TYR A 59 -4.32 13.75 19.00
C TYR A 59 -4.74 12.32 18.64
N SER A 60 -5.45 12.18 17.52
CA SER A 60 -5.66 10.85 16.91
C SER A 60 -4.34 10.29 16.37
N GLY A 61 -4.31 8.98 16.06
CA GLY A 61 -3.16 8.34 15.43
C GLY A 61 -2.74 9.05 14.14
N GLY A 62 -3.71 9.36 13.28
CA GLY A 62 -3.47 10.11 12.04
C GLY A 62 -2.95 11.53 12.27
N MET A 63 -3.41 12.22 13.31
CA MET A 63 -2.86 13.54 13.67
C MET A 63 -1.42 13.44 14.16
N LYS A 64 -1.09 12.44 14.98
CA LYS A 64 0.27 12.19 15.46
C LYS A 64 1.20 11.89 14.29
N ARG A 65 0.78 11.02 13.35
CA ARG A 65 1.57 10.66 12.17
C ARG A 65 1.84 11.85 11.26
N ARG A 66 0.83 12.70 11.03
CA ARG A 66 1.00 13.95 10.26
C ARG A 66 1.91 14.95 10.96
N LEU A 67 1.85 15.06 12.28
CA LEU A 67 2.78 15.90 13.05
C LEU A 67 4.21 15.38 12.90
N ASP A 68 4.43 14.08 13.04
CA ASP A 68 5.74 13.44 12.91
C ASP A 68 6.35 13.69 11.52
N LEU A 69 5.56 13.52 10.46
CA LEU A 69 5.96 13.90 9.10
C LEU A 69 6.36 15.39 9.03
N GLY A 70 5.56 16.29 9.61
CA GLY A 70 5.87 17.72 9.65
C GLY A 70 7.18 18.02 10.37
N LEU A 71 7.47 17.32 11.46
CA LEU A 71 8.73 17.46 12.21
C LEU A 71 9.94 17.00 11.39
N ALA A 72 9.82 15.93 10.62
CA ALA A 72 10.87 15.44 9.73
C ALA A 72 11.21 16.44 8.61
N LEU A 73 10.32 17.40 8.33
CA LEU A 73 10.49 18.42 7.27
C LEU A 73 11.02 19.76 7.77
N VAL A 74 11.19 19.96 9.08
CA VAL A 74 11.55 21.27 9.68
C VAL A 74 12.81 21.88 9.06
N HIS A 75 13.83 21.07 8.87
CA HIS A 75 15.15 21.50 8.38
C HIS A 75 15.31 21.46 6.85
N GLY A 76 14.21 21.26 6.11
CA GLY A 76 14.20 21.24 4.63
C GLY A 76 15.03 20.09 4.03
N PRO A 77 14.72 18.82 4.33
CA PRO A 77 15.50 17.69 3.82
C PRO A 77 15.32 17.54 2.31
N ARG A 78 16.36 17.05 1.64
CA ARG A 78 16.32 16.63 0.23
C ARG A 78 15.98 15.17 0.07
N LEU A 79 16.15 14.38 1.13
CA LEU A 79 15.84 12.96 1.22
C LEU A 79 15.04 12.72 2.50
N LEU A 80 13.90 12.04 2.38
CA LEU A 80 13.01 11.70 3.48
C LEU A 80 12.84 10.19 3.56
N PHE A 81 13.13 9.62 4.73
CA PHE A 81 12.83 8.23 5.05
C PHE A 81 11.52 8.14 5.82
N LEU A 82 10.63 7.27 5.36
CA LEU A 82 9.35 6.98 6.00
C LEU A 82 9.27 5.47 6.28
N ASP A 83 9.21 5.11 7.54
CA ASP A 83 9.09 3.70 7.93
C ASP A 83 7.65 3.39 8.28
N GLU A 84 7.00 2.56 7.44
CA GLU A 84 5.60 2.17 7.53
C GLU A 84 4.64 3.36 7.84
N PRO A 85 4.62 4.41 6.99
CA PRO A 85 4.00 5.68 7.34
C PRO A 85 2.49 5.61 7.58
N THR A 86 1.80 4.61 7.07
CA THR A 86 0.33 4.51 7.15
C THR A 86 -0.17 3.39 8.03
N THR A 87 0.71 2.65 8.70
CA THR A 87 0.32 1.55 9.58
C THR A 87 -0.57 2.06 10.72
N GLY A 88 -1.71 1.38 10.93
CA GLY A 88 -2.69 1.72 11.95
C GLY A 88 -3.54 2.95 11.66
N LEU A 89 -3.47 3.53 10.47
CA LEU A 89 -4.32 4.65 10.07
C LEU A 89 -5.64 4.18 9.45
N ASP A 90 -6.69 4.95 9.72
CA ASP A 90 -7.95 4.81 8.99
C ASP A 90 -7.80 5.20 7.50
N PRO A 91 -8.70 4.76 6.61
CA PRO A 91 -8.58 5.02 5.17
C PRO A 91 -8.48 6.51 4.81
N GLN A 92 -9.19 7.38 5.54
CA GLN A 92 -9.18 8.81 5.27
C GLN A 92 -7.83 9.44 5.66
N SER A 93 -7.29 9.06 6.82
CA SER A 93 -5.99 9.52 7.29
C SER A 93 -4.86 9.02 6.38
N ARG A 94 -4.97 7.77 5.88
CA ARG A 94 -4.04 7.19 4.91
C ARG A 94 -4.02 7.97 3.61
N ALA A 95 -5.18 8.24 3.01
CA ALA A 95 -5.29 9.02 1.78
C ALA A 95 -4.67 10.42 1.93
N ALA A 96 -4.97 11.10 3.04
CA ALA A 96 -4.40 12.42 3.31
C ALA A 96 -2.87 12.40 3.44
N LEU A 97 -2.30 11.33 4.01
CA LEU A 97 -0.85 11.16 4.11
C LEU A 97 -0.23 10.88 2.73
N TRP A 98 -0.85 10.03 1.91
CA TRP A 98 -0.41 9.77 0.54
C TRP A 98 -0.38 11.03 -0.31
N ASP A 99 -1.40 11.88 -0.21
CA ASP A 99 -1.43 13.15 -0.92
C ASP A 99 -0.28 14.07 -0.50
N GLU A 100 0.06 14.07 0.78
CA GLU A 100 1.20 14.86 1.26
C GLU A 100 2.54 14.30 0.77
N VAL A 101 2.72 12.99 0.79
CA VAL A 101 3.93 12.34 0.25
C VAL A 101 4.10 12.65 -1.24
N ARG A 102 3.02 12.59 -2.03
CA ARG A 102 3.06 12.97 -3.45
C ARG A 102 3.45 14.45 -3.65
N ARG A 103 2.91 15.35 -2.83
CA ARG A 103 3.28 16.77 -2.90
C ARG A 103 4.76 16.97 -2.61
N LEU A 104 5.31 16.27 -1.60
CA LEU A 104 6.73 16.35 -1.27
C LEU A 104 7.61 15.87 -2.43
N ALA A 105 7.25 14.76 -3.07
CA ALA A 105 7.96 14.26 -4.24
C ALA A 105 7.91 15.27 -5.40
N ASN A 106 6.75 15.86 -5.67
CA ASN A 106 6.59 16.90 -6.69
C ASN A 106 7.38 18.19 -6.37
N ASP A 107 7.56 18.50 -5.09
CA ASP A 107 8.41 19.62 -4.62
C ASP A 107 9.92 19.29 -4.72
N GLY A 108 10.29 18.12 -5.21
CA GLY A 108 11.68 17.69 -5.44
C GLY A 108 12.34 17.03 -4.23
N VAL A 109 11.58 16.60 -3.23
CA VAL A 109 12.09 15.78 -2.12
C VAL A 109 12.12 14.32 -2.59
N THR A 110 13.28 13.68 -2.51
CA THR A 110 13.35 12.22 -2.70
C THR A 110 12.76 11.55 -1.48
N VAL A 111 11.74 10.71 -1.68
CA VAL A 111 11.12 9.94 -0.61
C VAL A 111 11.51 8.48 -0.74
N PHE A 112 12.02 7.90 0.33
CA PHE A 112 12.24 6.47 0.48
C PHE A 112 11.31 5.97 1.57
N LEU A 113 10.39 5.07 1.23
CA LEU A 113 9.43 4.52 2.19
C LEU A 113 9.54 2.99 2.26
N THR A 114 9.31 2.45 3.45
CA THR A 114 9.03 1.02 3.65
C THR A 114 7.54 0.86 3.91
N THR A 115 6.95 -0.22 3.42
CA THR A 115 5.55 -0.53 3.67
C THR A 115 5.26 -2.02 3.55
N GLN A 116 4.26 -2.47 4.29
CA GLN A 116 3.63 -3.79 4.13
C GLN A 116 2.38 -3.70 3.25
N TYR A 117 1.90 -2.49 2.95
CA TYR A 117 0.73 -2.27 2.09
C TYR A 117 1.17 -2.07 0.65
N LEU A 118 1.00 -3.11 -0.18
CA LEU A 118 1.41 -3.07 -1.58
C LEU A 118 0.62 -2.06 -2.41
N GLU A 119 -0.62 -1.75 -2.01
CA GLU A 119 -1.39 -0.65 -2.58
C GLU A 119 -0.68 0.70 -2.39
N GLU A 120 -0.07 0.94 -1.22
CA GLU A 120 0.72 2.17 -0.96
C GLU A 120 1.89 2.28 -1.93
N ALA A 121 2.63 1.18 -2.11
CA ALA A 121 3.74 1.14 -3.07
C ALA A 121 3.25 1.36 -4.51
N ASP A 122 2.13 0.77 -4.91
CA ASP A 122 1.55 0.93 -6.26
C ASP A 122 1.13 2.37 -6.55
N VAL A 123 0.64 3.06 -5.51
CA VAL A 123 0.10 4.43 -5.62
C VAL A 123 1.20 5.48 -5.55
N LEU A 124 2.25 5.28 -4.75
CA LEU A 124 3.22 6.32 -4.41
C LEU A 124 4.58 6.15 -5.09
N ALA A 125 5.00 4.93 -5.39
CA ALA A 125 6.38 4.68 -5.75
C ALA A 125 6.63 4.77 -7.26
N ASP A 126 7.70 5.48 -7.64
CA ASP A 126 8.27 5.41 -8.99
C ASP A 126 8.99 4.07 -9.22
N ARG A 127 9.60 3.53 -8.16
CA ARG A 127 10.30 2.25 -8.15
C ARG A 127 10.04 1.50 -6.86
N VAL A 128 9.88 0.19 -6.98
CA VAL A 128 9.61 -0.74 -5.87
C VAL A 128 10.70 -1.79 -5.82
N GLY A 129 11.19 -2.09 -4.61
CA GLY A 129 12.04 -3.24 -4.34
C GLY A 129 11.31 -4.19 -3.39
N ILE A 130 11.05 -5.41 -3.81
CA ILE A 130 10.44 -6.45 -2.98
C ILE A 130 11.56 -7.18 -2.24
N ILE A 131 11.49 -7.19 -0.91
CA ILE A 131 12.46 -7.85 -0.04
C ILE A 131 11.83 -9.10 0.56
N ASP A 132 12.50 -10.23 0.42
CA ASP A 132 12.18 -11.47 1.12
C ASP A 132 13.44 -12.08 1.73
N ARG A 133 13.37 -12.47 3.01
CA ARG A 133 14.48 -13.10 3.76
C ARG A 133 15.81 -12.34 3.61
N GLY A 134 15.76 -11.02 3.70
CA GLY A 134 16.94 -10.13 3.63
C GLY A 134 17.53 -9.96 2.24
N LYS A 135 16.83 -10.35 1.17
CA LYS A 135 17.27 -10.19 -0.23
C LYS A 135 16.22 -9.48 -1.06
N ILE A 136 16.66 -8.64 -1.98
CA ILE A 136 15.78 -8.08 -3.00
C ILE A 136 15.48 -9.18 -4.02
N VAL A 137 14.22 -9.60 -4.11
CA VAL A 137 13.75 -10.68 -5.00
C VAL A 137 13.12 -10.14 -6.29
N ALA A 138 12.70 -8.89 -6.30
CA ALA A 138 12.25 -8.18 -7.50
C ALA A 138 12.46 -6.68 -7.31
N GLU A 139 12.77 -5.97 -8.41
CA GLU A 139 12.92 -4.51 -8.44
C GLU A 139 12.47 -3.98 -9.79
N GLY A 140 11.76 -2.85 -9.80
CA GLY A 140 11.28 -2.19 -11.01
C GLY A 140 10.23 -1.13 -10.71
N THR A 141 9.65 -0.54 -11.75
CA THR A 141 8.44 0.26 -11.59
C THR A 141 7.25 -0.65 -11.24
N PRO A 142 6.20 -0.15 -10.57
CA PRO A 142 4.99 -0.94 -10.33
C PRO A 142 4.43 -1.57 -11.60
N ALA A 143 4.45 -0.83 -12.72
CA ALA A 143 3.97 -1.32 -14.02
C ALA A 143 4.82 -2.48 -14.56
N GLU A 144 6.15 -2.36 -14.52
CA GLU A 144 7.07 -3.42 -14.96
C GLU A 144 6.91 -4.69 -14.12
N LEU A 145 6.81 -4.53 -12.80
CA LEU A 145 6.62 -5.65 -11.89
C LEU A 145 5.31 -6.39 -12.15
N LYS A 146 4.21 -5.66 -12.29
CA LYS A 146 2.89 -6.24 -12.64
C LYS A 146 2.91 -6.93 -13.99
N ALA A 147 3.54 -6.32 -15.00
CA ALA A 147 3.67 -6.92 -16.33
C ALA A 147 4.50 -8.22 -16.32
N SER A 148 5.43 -8.39 -15.36
CA SER A 148 6.30 -9.58 -15.26
C SER A 148 5.55 -10.87 -14.88
N ILE A 149 4.37 -10.75 -14.27
CA ILE A 149 3.57 -11.91 -13.82
C ILE A 149 2.38 -12.21 -14.71
N GLY A 150 2.01 -11.30 -15.59
CA GLY A 150 0.95 -11.53 -16.55
C GLY A 150 0.34 -10.27 -17.13
N ARG A 151 -0.57 -10.49 -18.07
CA ARG A 151 -1.38 -9.44 -18.68
C ARG A 151 -2.74 -9.37 -17.98
N PRO A 152 -3.42 -8.23 -18.03
CA PRO A 152 -4.82 -8.15 -17.61
C PRO A 152 -5.67 -9.23 -18.26
N SER A 153 -6.69 -9.68 -17.58
CA SER A 153 -7.68 -10.61 -18.09
C SER A 153 -9.09 -10.08 -17.84
N VAL A 154 -10.03 -10.45 -18.69
CA VAL A 154 -11.44 -10.19 -18.48
C VAL A 154 -12.16 -11.50 -18.26
N GLU A 155 -12.93 -11.58 -17.18
CA GLU A 155 -13.86 -12.66 -16.89
C GLU A 155 -15.27 -12.18 -17.20
N ILE A 156 -16.01 -12.98 -17.98
CA ILE A 156 -17.38 -12.71 -18.35
C ILE A 156 -18.26 -13.86 -17.91
N ILE A 157 -19.36 -13.53 -17.25
CA ILE A 157 -20.36 -14.48 -16.79
C ILE A 157 -21.60 -14.30 -17.67
N PRO A 158 -22.02 -15.33 -18.42
CA PRO A 158 -23.23 -15.23 -19.25
C PRO A 158 -24.47 -15.23 -18.37
N GLN A 159 -25.53 -14.50 -18.79
CA GLN A 159 -26.80 -14.53 -18.09
C GLN A 159 -27.44 -15.94 -18.10
N ASN A 160 -27.29 -16.66 -19.21
CA ASN A 160 -27.72 -18.03 -19.32
C ASN A 160 -26.52 -18.99 -19.25
N PRO A 161 -26.41 -19.84 -18.21
CA PRO A 161 -25.28 -20.76 -18.05
C PRO A 161 -25.09 -21.72 -19.24
N SER A 162 -26.16 -22.04 -19.99
CA SER A 162 -26.08 -22.91 -21.17
C SER A 162 -25.29 -22.28 -22.33
N GLU A 163 -25.11 -20.97 -22.35
CA GLU A 163 -24.36 -20.24 -23.37
C GLU A 163 -22.86 -20.15 -23.09
N ARG A 164 -22.39 -20.71 -21.97
CA ARG A 164 -20.97 -20.69 -21.57
C ARG A 164 -20.03 -21.19 -22.66
N ALA A 165 -20.36 -22.33 -23.30
CA ALA A 165 -19.53 -22.90 -24.36
C ALA A 165 -19.45 -21.98 -25.63
N ARG A 166 -20.57 -21.30 -25.95
CA ARG A 166 -20.60 -20.32 -27.02
C ARG A 166 -19.79 -19.07 -26.68
N LEU A 167 -19.92 -18.58 -25.46
CA LEU A 167 -19.14 -17.49 -24.91
C LEU A 167 -17.63 -17.80 -24.99
N GLU A 168 -17.22 -19.00 -24.58
CA GLU A 168 -15.83 -19.46 -24.65
C GLU A 168 -15.29 -19.42 -26.08
N THR A 169 -16.08 -19.89 -27.04
CA THR A 169 -15.70 -19.87 -28.46
C THR A 169 -15.50 -18.42 -28.98
N VAL A 170 -16.34 -17.49 -28.55
CA VAL A 170 -16.22 -16.08 -28.94
C VAL A 170 -14.99 -15.43 -28.29
N LEU A 171 -14.80 -15.63 -26.98
CA LEU A 171 -13.72 -15.02 -26.22
C LEU A 171 -12.33 -15.50 -26.65
N HIS A 172 -12.19 -16.74 -27.10
CA HIS A 172 -10.90 -17.25 -27.62
C HIS A 172 -10.36 -16.50 -28.84
N ARG A 173 -11.18 -15.69 -29.51
CA ARG A 173 -10.73 -14.83 -30.62
C ARG A 173 -9.91 -13.63 -30.12
N PHE A 174 -10.08 -13.26 -28.85
CA PHE A 174 -9.47 -12.07 -28.24
C PHE A 174 -8.21 -12.35 -27.44
N GLY A 175 -7.97 -13.60 -27.05
CA GLY A 175 -6.77 -13.92 -26.28
C GLY A 175 -6.74 -15.35 -25.76
N GLU A 176 -5.69 -15.63 -24.98
CA GLU A 176 -5.50 -16.92 -24.33
C GLU A 176 -6.44 -17.07 -23.13
N GLN A 177 -6.90 -18.28 -22.90
CA GLN A 177 -7.72 -18.60 -21.74
C GLN A 177 -6.99 -18.29 -20.44
N ALA A 178 -7.71 -17.67 -19.50
CA ALA A 178 -7.26 -17.38 -18.15
C ALA A 178 -8.10 -18.16 -17.11
N ALA A 179 -7.65 -18.16 -15.88
CA ALA A 179 -8.43 -18.73 -14.77
C ALA A 179 -9.73 -17.94 -14.60
N ALA A 180 -10.85 -18.66 -14.45
CA ALA A 180 -12.17 -18.10 -14.28
C ALA A 180 -12.93 -18.82 -13.16
N SER A 181 -13.97 -18.19 -12.64
CA SER A 181 -14.94 -18.85 -11.75
C SER A 181 -15.67 -20.00 -12.47
N SER A 182 -16.34 -20.87 -11.70
CA SER A 182 -17.08 -22.02 -12.26
C SER A 182 -18.12 -21.65 -13.31
N ASN A 183 -18.69 -20.45 -13.21
CA ASN A 183 -19.76 -19.96 -14.08
C ASN A 183 -19.25 -18.95 -15.16
N GLY A 184 -17.99 -18.52 -15.09
CA GLY A 184 -17.39 -17.54 -15.97
C GLY A 184 -16.48 -18.15 -17.05
N VAL A 185 -16.12 -17.33 -17.99
CA VAL A 185 -15.05 -17.55 -18.98
C VAL A 185 -14.12 -16.38 -18.94
N ALA A 186 -12.82 -16.59 -18.81
CA ALA A 186 -11.84 -15.52 -18.78
C ALA A 186 -10.79 -15.68 -19.89
N VAL A 187 -10.40 -14.54 -20.46
CA VAL A 187 -9.32 -14.46 -21.45
C VAL A 187 -8.35 -13.34 -21.09
N ARG A 188 -7.07 -13.57 -21.36
CA ARG A 188 -6.03 -12.55 -21.26
C ARG A 188 -6.15 -11.54 -22.36
N LEU A 189 -5.97 -10.27 -22.04
CA LEU A 189 -6.10 -9.15 -22.95
C LEU A 189 -4.72 -8.78 -23.51
N PRO A 190 -4.46 -9.01 -24.81
CA PRO A 190 -3.18 -8.70 -25.43
C PRO A 190 -2.81 -7.22 -25.39
N GLU A 191 -3.78 -6.33 -25.64
CA GLU A 191 -3.60 -4.88 -25.63
C GLU A 191 -4.16 -4.19 -24.36
N GLY A 192 -4.55 -5.01 -23.38
CA GLY A 192 -5.05 -4.52 -22.09
C GLY A 192 -6.52 -4.10 -22.14
N VAL A 193 -6.87 -3.09 -21.34
CA VAL A 193 -8.27 -2.67 -21.13
C VAL A 193 -8.97 -2.19 -22.41
N SER A 194 -8.22 -1.75 -23.44
CA SER A 194 -8.75 -1.35 -24.74
C SER A 194 -9.54 -2.44 -25.44
N ASP A 195 -9.15 -3.71 -25.23
CA ASP A 195 -9.80 -4.87 -25.86
C ASP A 195 -11.23 -5.09 -25.34
N VAL A 196 -11.54 -4.63 -24.12
CA VAL A 196 -12.84 -4.84 -23.46
C VAL A 196 -13.98 -4.25 -24.28
N ALA A 197 -13.78 -3.08 -24.86
CA ALA A 197 -14.83 -2.42 -25.66
C ALA A 197 -15.17 -3.21 -26.95
N GLU A 198 -14.18 -3.87 -27.53
CA GLU A 198 -14.37 -4.71 -28.71
C GLU A 198 -15.05 -6.04 -28.35
N ILE A 199 -14.63 -6.63 -27.22
CA ILE A 199 -15.25 -7.84 -26.67
C ILE A 199 -16.74 -7.61 -26.43
N VAL A 200 -17.11 -6.54 -25.73
CA VAL A 200 -18.50 -6.24 -25.41
C VAL A 200 -19.34 -6.05 -26.69
N ARG A 201 -18.82 -5.30 -27.67
CA ARG A 201 -19.51 -5.12 -28.97
C ARG A 201 -19.70 -6.45 -29.71
N THR A 202 -18.72 -7.31 -29.69
CA THR A 202 -18.78 -8.62 -30.34
C THR A 202 -19.80 -9.54 -29.66
N LEU A 203 -19.86 -9.55 -28.34
CA LEU A 203 -20.83 -10.33 -27.57
C LEU A 203 -22.27 -9.85 -27.82
N ASP A 204 -22.47 -8.54 -27.91
CA ASP A 204 -23.76 -7.96 -28.24
C ASP A 204 -24.21 -8.36 -29.68
N ALA A 205 -23.29 -8.26 -30.65
CA ALA A 205 -23.54 -8.69 -32.02
C ALA A 205 -23.86 -10.20 -32.17
N GLU A 206 -23.27 -11.02 -31.31
CA GLU A 206 -23.55 -12.46 -31.24
C GLU A 206 -24.82 -12.78 -30.43
N GLY A 207 -25.49 -11.77 -29.83
CA GLY A 207 -26.68 -11.94 -29.02
C GLY A 207 -26.41 -12.64 -27.69
N LEU A 208 -25.19 -12.60 -27.18
CA LEU A 208 -24.81 -13.14 -25.88
C LEU A 208 -25.06 -12.08 -24.78
N VAL A 209 -25.99 -12.35 -23.88
CA VAL A 209 -26.31 -11.44 -22.79
C VAL A 209 -25.39 -11.72 -21.59
N ILE A 210 -24.74 -10.66 -21.12
CA ILE A 210 -23.77 -10.71 -20.02
C ILE A 210 -24.50 -10.46 -18.71
N ALA A 211 -24.29 -11.32 -17.71
CA ALA A 211 -24.73 -11.10 -16.32
C ALA A 211 -23.72 -10.27 -15.54
N ASP A 212 -22.42 -10.53 -15.74
CA ASP A 212 -21.34 -9.84 -15.04
C ASP A 212 -20.06 -9.80 -15.92
N LEU A 213 -19.29 -8.74 -15.76
CA LEU A 213 -17.99 -8.56 -16.41
C LEU A 213 -16.99 -8.08 -15.36
N ARG A 214 -15.91 -8.81 -15.17
CA ARG A 214 -14.86 -8.48 -14.22
C ARG A 214 -13.54 -8.35 -14.93
N LEU A 215 -12.90 -7.21 -14.71
CA LEU A 215 -11.54 -6.97 -15.19
C LEU A 215 -10.56 -7.34 -14.06
N HIS A 216 -9.67 -8.27 -14.34
CA HIS A 216 -8.60 -8.66 -13.44
C HIS A 216 -7.29 -8.10 -13.99
N SER A 217 -6.74 -7.11 -13.31
CA SER A 217 -5.40 -6.59 -13.59
C SER A 217 -4.44 -7.13 -12.55
N PRO A 218 -3.23 -7.56 -12.95
CA PRO A 218 -2.20 -7.95 -12.00
C PRO A 218 -1.94 -6.85 -10.98
N THR A 219 -1.78 -7.24 -9.72
CA THR A 219 -1.48 -6.36 -8.59
C THR A 219 -0.06 -6.58 -8.10
N LEU A 220 0.47 -5.69 -7.26
CA LEU A 220 1.75 -5.95 -6.59
C LEU A 220 1.64 -7.10 -5.57
N ASP A 221 0.43 -7.38 -5.03
CA ASP A 221 0.19 -8.56 -4.18
C ASP A 221 0.43 -9.86 -4.96
N ASP A 222 -0.05 -9.92 -6.21
CA ASP A 222 0.21 -11.06 -7.09
C ASP A 222 1.70 -11.20 -7.40
N VAL A 223 2.41 -10.08 -7.60
CA VAL A 223 3.87 -10.08 -7.80
C VAL A 223 4.57 -10.62 -6.56
N PHE A 224 4.19 -10.13 -5.38
CA PHE A 224 4.77 -10.57 -4.11
C PHE A 224 4.56 -12.07 -3.91
N LEU A 225 3.33 -12.56 -4.08
CA LEU A 225 2.99 -13.98 -3.98
C LEU A 225 3.80 -14.84 -4.97
N ALA A 226 3.88 -14.41 -6.24
CA ALA A 226 4.63 -15.14 -7.26
C ALA A 226 6.14 -15.21 -6.98
N LYS A 227 6.72 -14.18 -6.35
CA LYS A 227 8.16 -14.11 -6.07
C LYS A 227 8.57 -14.75 -4.74
N THR A 228 7.69 -14.75 -3.73
CA THR A 228 7.99 -15.22 -2.37
C THR A 228 7.32 -16.54 -2.02
N GLY A 229 6.27 -16.92 -2.76
CA GLY A 229 5.45 -18.12 -2.48
C GLY A 229 4.50 -17.97 -1.30
N ARG A 230 4.31 -16.76 -0.75
CA ARG A 230 3.45 -16.48 0.40
C ARG A 230 2.73 -15.14 0.25
N SER A 231 1.55 -14.99 0.88
CA SER A 231 0.82 -13.73 0.97
C SER A 231 1.32 -12.90 2.15
N LEU A 232 1.25 -11.56 2.05
CA LEU A 232 1.51 -10.65 3.17
C LEU A 232 0.43 -10.72 4.25
N GLU A 233 -0.80 -11.04 3.89
CA GLU A 233 -1.93 -11.18 4.84
C GLU A 233 -1.75 -12.35 5.83
N GLY A 234 -0.85 -13.31 5.54
CA GLY A 234 -0.51 -14.43 6.44
C GLY A 234 0.59 -14.12 7.46
N ALA A 235 1.19 -12.95 7.46
CA ALA A 235 2.27 -12.63 8.38
C ALA A 235 1.78 -12.19 9.79
N GLY A 236 0.46 -11.97 9.96
CA GLY A 236 -0.14 -11.56 11.24
C GLY A 236 -0.71 -12.69 12.11
N ASP A 237 -0.96 -13.89 11.54
CA ASP A 237 -1.66 -14.98 12.23
C ASP A 237 -0.79 -16.22 12.50
N GLY A 238 0.52 -16.10 12.39
CA GLY A 238 1.46 -17.24 12.46
C GLY A 238 2.35 -17.32 13.69
N GLU A 239 1.91 -16.87 14.87
CA GLU A 239 2.53 -17.26 16.15
C GLU A 239 1.59 -18.19 16.93
N GLY A 240 1.36 -19.36 16.37
CA GLY A 240 0.93 -20.54 17.08
C GLY A 240 2.15 -21.43 17.28
N GLU A 241 2.92 -21.17 18.30
CA GLU A 241 3.99 -22.05 18.77
C GLU A 241 3.40 -23.42 19.07
N GLY A 242 3.69 -24.39 18.24
CA GLY A 242 3.58 -25.79 18.59
C GLY A 242 4.68 -26.14 19.60
N GLU A 243 4.37 -26.10 20.87
CA GLU A 243 5.22 -26.75 21.88
C GLU A 243 5.35 -28.24 21.55
N PRO A 244 6.58 -28.80 21.57
CA PRO A 244 6.74 -30.24 21.44
C PRO A 244 6.24 -30.89 22.73
N ASP A 245 5.30 -31.81 22.56
CA ASP A 245 4.72 -32.71 23.56
C ASP A 245 5.85 -33.44 24.31
N GLU A 246 6.22 -32.96 25.50
CA GLU A 246 7.07 -33.69 26.43
C GLU A 246 6.30 -34.88 26.95
N GLN A 247 6.60 -36.08 26.44
CA GLN A 247 6.20 -37.35 26.97
C GLN A 247 6.69 -37.46 28.43
N GLN A 248 5.78 -37.31 29.35
CA GLN A 248 5.99 -37.67 30.73
C GLN A 248 6.07 -39.20 30.86
N ASP A 249 7.24 -39.75 31.08
CA ASP A 249 7.46 -41.11 31.58
C ASP A 249 6.90 -41.23 33.01
N PRO A 250 6.14 -42.27 33.34
CA PRO A 250 5.66 -42.49 34.71
C PRO A 250 6.77 -43.06 35.59
N VAL A 251 7.25 -42.28 36.54
CA VAL A 251 8.13 -42.83 37.57
C VAL A 251 7.31 -43.66 38.55
N ALA A 252 7.65 -44.93 38.56
CA ALA A 252 7.12 -45.93 39.53
C ALA A 252 7.51 -45.59 40.95
N ALA A 253 6.52 -45.61 41.84
CA ALA A 253 6.71 -45.59 43.28
C ALA A 253 7.09 -47.01 43.73
N SER A 254 8.17 -47.14 44.51
CA SER A 254 8.35 -48.22 45.43
C SER A 254 9.28 -47.88 46.60
N ALA A 255 8.77 -48.20 47.78
CA ALA A 255 9.33 -48.28 49.11
C ALA A 255 9.48 -46.97 49.94
#